data_23d944f882435ef16e40b79c8ea98ba1
#
_entry.id   23d944f882435ef16e40b79c8ea98ba1
#
_cell.length_a   1.000
_cell.length_b   1.000
_cell.length_c   1.000
_cell.angle_alpha   90.00
_cell.angle_beta   90.00
_cell.angle_gamma   90.00
#
_symmetry.space_group_name_H-M   'P 1'
#
loop_
_entity.id
_entity.type
_entity.pdbx_description
1 polymer ?
#
loop_
_entity_poly.entity_id
_entity_poly.type
_entity_poly.pdbx_seq_one_letter_code
_entity_poly.pdbx_strand_id
1 'polypeptide(L)'
;MSKEKFERTKPHVNVGTIGHVDHGKTTLTAALTVVTSQKFGGEAKAYDQIDNAPEERERGITIATSHVEYQSENRHYAHVDCPGHADYVKNMITGAAQMDGAILVVSAADGPMPQTREHILLARQVGVPFIVVYMNKADMVDDAELLELVELEERELLTLYKFPGDDTPVVIGSALKALEGDTSELGVPSVWKLLAAMDSYIPMPERPVDRPFLLPIEDVFSISGRGTVVTGRIERGIVKVSEEVEIVGIRATTKTTCTGVEMFRKLLDEGRAGDNVGILLRGTKREDVERGQVLCKPGSVKPHSHFEAEVYVLSKEEGGRHTPFFNNYRPQFYFRTTDVTGSVELPEGVEMVMPGDNIKIQVMLINPIAMEEGLRFAIREGGRTVGAGVVAKILDIK
;
A
#
# COMPACT_ATOMS: atom_id res chain seq x y z
N MET A 1 36.43 -2.23 3.86
CA MET A 1 35.66 -3.51 3.79
C MET A 1 34.46 -3.25 2.90
N SER A 2 34.42 -3.84 1.71
CA SER A 2 33.27 -3.76 0.82
C SER A 2 32.11 -4.53 1.48
N LYS A 3 30.96 -3.85 1.65
CA LYS A 3 29.74 -4.54 2.04
C LYS A 3 29.43 -5.55 0.93
N GLU A 4 29.39 -6.84 1.29
CA GLU A 4 28.93 -7.87 0.38
C GLU A 4 27.52 -7.49 -0.10
N LYS A 5 27.33 -7.48 -1.41
CA LYS A 5 26.00 -7.33 -2.00
C LYS A 5 25.21 -8.56 -1.62
N PHE A 6 24.13 -8.36 -0.86
CA PHE A 6 23.15 -9.41 -0.58
C PHE A 6 22.49 -9.81 -1.91
N GLU A 7 22.86 -10.95 -2.45
CA GLU A 7 22.17 -11.52 -3.62
C GLU A 7 20.84 -12.11 -3.17
N ARG A 8 19.75 -11.48 -3.57
CA ARG A 8 18.40 -12.03 -3.36
C ARG A 8 18.20 -13.21 -4.32
N THR A 9 18.37 -14.41 -3.81
CA THR A 9 18.21 -15.64 -4.59
C THR A 9 16.74 -16.07 -4.72
N LYS A 10 15.84 -15.55 -3.89
CA LYS A 10 14.41 -15.87 -3.87
C LYS A 10 13.54 -14.66 -4.24
N PRO A 11 12.36 -14.89 -4.87
CA PRO A 11 11.41 -13.83 -5.16
C PRO A 11 10.97 -13.09 -3.92
N HIS A 12 10.78 -11.77 -4.03
CA HIS A 12 10.44 -10.88 -2.91
C HIS A 12 8.95 -10.58 -2.83
N VAL A 13 8.38 -10.66 -1.62
CA VAL A 13 6.98 -10.35 -1.33
C VAL A 13 6.89 -9.49 -0.07
N ASN A 14 6.05 -8.47 -0.10
CA ASN A 14 5.77 -7.60 1.05
C ASN A 14 4.52 -8.07 1.78
N VAL A 15 4.64 -8.31 3.07
CA VAL A 15 3.53 -8.72 3.92
C VAL A 15 3.49 -7.90 5.21
N GLY A 16 2.43 -8.05 5.98
CA GLY A 16 2.33 -7.46 7.31
C GLY A 16 1.33 -8.20 8.18
N THR A 17 1.43 -7.99 9.48
CA THR A 17 0.46 -8.50 10.46
C THR A 17 -0.63 -7.48 10.72
N ILE A 18 -1.87 -7.94 10.74
CA ILE A 18 -3.07 -7.18 11.08
C ILE A 18 -3.88 -7.92 12.14
N GLY A 19 -4.73 -7.22 12.87
CA GLY A 19 -5.58 -7.82 13.89
C GLY A 19 -5.71 -6.96 15.14
N HIS A 20 -6.50 -7.45 16.09
CA HIS A 20 -6.78 -6.73 17.33
C HIS A 20 -5.55 -6.64 18.23
N VAL A 21 -5.48 -5.59 19.07
CA VAL A 21 -4.46 -5.44 20.10
C VAL A 21 -4.45 -6.66 21.03
N ASP A 22 -3.29 -7.04 21.53
CA ASP A 22 -3.09 -8.20 22.41
C ASP A 22 -3.39 -9.59 21.81
N HIS A 23 -3.70 -9.69 20.52
CA HIS A 23 -3.88 -10.99 19.85
C HIS A 23 -2.55 -11.65 19.44
N GLY A 24 -1.41 -10.97 19.62
CA GLY A 24 -0.08 -11.56 19.45
C GLY A 24 0.57 -11.29 18.10
N LYS A 25 0.26 -10.18 17.44
CA LYS A 25 0.89 -9.79 16.15
C LYS A 25 2.41 -9.70 16.25
N THR A 26 2.90 -8.96 17.22
CA THR A 26 4.34 -8.77 17.43
C THR A 26 5.04 -10.05 17.88
N THR A 27 4.40 -10.86 18.69
CA THR A 27 4.92 -12.19 19.08
C THR A 27 5.05 -13.12 17.87
N LEU A 28 4.07 -13.11 16.97
CA LEU A 28 4.14 -13.88 15.72
C LEU A 28 5.27 -13.37 14.82
N THR A 29 5.43 -12.08 14.70
CA THR A 29 6.51 -11.46 13.91
C THR A 29 7.87 -11.90 14.44
N ALA A 30 8.07 -11.86 15.75
CA ALA A 30 9.29 -12.34 16.40
C ALA A 30 9.50 -13.85 16.15
N ALA A 31 8.46 -14.67 16.29
CA ALA A 31 8.53 -16.09 16.03
C ALA A 31 8.92 -16.42 14.58
N LEU A 32 8.38 -15.68 13.60
CA LEU A 32 8.75 -15.83 12.19
C LEU A 32 10.25 -15.57 11.98
N THR A 33 10.81 -14.52 12.56
CA THR A 33 12.24 -14.23 12.42
C THR A 33 13.11 -15.28 13.10
N VAL A 34 12.76 -15.74 14.29
CA VAL A 34 13.53 -16.73 15.04
C VAL A 34 13.49 -18.09 14.36
N VAL A 35 12.31 -18.58 14.00
CA VAL A 35 12.15 -19.90 13.39
C VAL A 35 12.84 -19.99 12.04
N THR A 36 12.69 -18.96 11.21
CA THR A 36 13.30 -18.97 9.86
C THR A 36 14.81 -18.77 9.91
N SER A 37 15.33 -17.98 10.84
CA SER A 37 16.78 -17.76 10.99
C SER A 37 17.55 -19.04 11.33
N GLN A 38 16.93 -19.97 12.02
CA GLN A 38 17.53 -21.27 12.36
C GLN A 38 17.78 -22.14 11.13
N LYS A 39 16.96 -22.00 10.08
CA LYS A 39 17.08 -22.80 8.85
C LYS A 39 17.81 -22.07 7.74
N PHE A 40 17.52 -20.79 7.53
CA PHE A 40 18.02 -20.00 6.38
C PHE A 40 19.04 -18.96 6.77
N GLY A 41 19.35 -18.78 8.06
CA GLY A 41 20.12 -17.66 8.55
C GLY A 41 19.30 -16.36 8.53
N GLY A 42 19.96 -15.24 8.75
CA GLY A 42 19.35 -13.94 8.88
C GLY A 42 19.28 -13.47 10.33
N GLU A 43 18.75 -12.28 10.52
CA GLU A 43 18.65 -11.67 11.84
C GLU A 43 17.37 -12.10 12.56
N ALA A 44 17.53 -12.79 13.69
CA ALA A 44 16.42 -13.07 14.60
C ALA A 44 16.18 -11.84 15.48
N LYS A 45 14.94 -11.33 15.51
CA LYS A 45 14.55 -10.22 16.38
C LYS A 45 13.68 -10.68 17.51
N ALA A 46 14.07 -10.34 18.75
CA ALA A 46 13.27 -10.59 19.91
C ALA A 46 12.06 -9.64 19.97
N TYR A 47 11.05 -9.99 20.74
CA TYR A 47 9.81 -9.20 20.89
C TYR A 47 10.08 -7.74 21.23
N ASP A 48 10.93 -7.47 22.19
CA ASP A 48 11.29 -6.13 22.63
C ASP A 48 12.04 -5.31 21.58
N GLN A 49 12.78 -5.95 20.69
CA GLN A 49 13.47 -5.29 19.57
C GLN A 49 12.50 -4.84 18.48
N ILE A 50 11.38 -5.54 18.31
CA ILE A 50 10.35 -5.19 17.36
C ILE A 50 9.46 -4.10 17.94
N ASP A 51 9.04 -4.25 19.19
CA ASP A 51 8.14 -3.33 19.88
C ASP A 51 8.76 -1.95 20.18
N ASN A 52 10.09 -1.90 20.32
CA ASN A 52 10.84 -0.67 20.60
C ASN A 52 11.58 -0.11 19.38
N ALA A 53 11.09 -0.37 18.17
CA ALA A 53 11.68 0.20 16.96
C ALA A 53 11.75 1.73 17.06
N PRO A 54 12.90 2.37 16.73
CA PRO A 54 13.05 3.81 16.84
C PRO A 54 12.04 4.53 15.93
N GLU A 55 11.40 5.56 16.46
CA GLU A 55 10.53 6.44 15.71
C GLU A 55 11.32 7.16 14.62
N GLU A 56 11.14 6.80 13.37
CA GLU A 56 11.69 7.55 12.25
C GLU A 56 10.84 8.79 11.99
N ARG A 57 11.39 9.95 12.32
CA ARG A 57 10.81 11.26 12.04
C ARG A 57 11.25 11.76 10.66
N GLU A 58 10.68 11.20 9.61
CA GLU A 58 10.85 11.79 8.28
C GLU A 58 9.57 12.48 7.80
N ARG A 59 9.71 13.72 7.33
CA ARG A 59 8.67 14.54 6.67
C ARG A 59 7.46 14.92 7.52
N GLY A 60 7.58 15.04 8.83
CA GLY A 60 6.52 15.53 9.70
C GLY A 60 5.43 14.53 10.06
N ILE A 61 5.56 13.27 9.62
CA ILE A 61 4.70 12.15 10.01
C ILE A 61 5.56 11.16 10.78
N THR A 62 5.25 10.93 12.05
CA THR A 62 5.89 9.87 12.82
C THR A 62 5.28 8.54 12.44
N ILE A 63 6.09 7.60 11.94
CA ILE A 63 5.66 6.27 11.56
C ILE A 63 6.25 5.28 12.56
N ALA A 64 5.41 4.79 13.47
CA ALA A 64 5.78 3.71 14.38
C ALA A 64 5.53 2.36 13.68
N THR A 65 6.50 1.90 12.90
CA THR A 65 6.49 0.57 12.28
C THR A 65 7.78 -0.15 12.56
N SER A 66 7.71 -1.44 12.69
CA SER A 66 8.87 -2.31 12.68
C SER A 66 8.94 -3.07 11.36
N HIS A 67 10.09 -3.04 10.72
CA HIS A 67 10.37 -3.78 9.50
C HIS A 67 11.32 -4.94 9.81
N VAL A 68 10.92 -6.14 9.44
CA VAL A 68 11.76 -7.34 9.56
C VAL A 68 11.80 -8.07 8.22
N GLU A 69 12.84 -8.87 8.02
CA GLU A 69 13.00 -9.70 6.84
C GLU A 69 13.19 -11.14 7.25
N TYR A 70 12.61 -12.07 6.53
CA TYR A 70 12.79 -13.50 6.71
C TYR A 70 12.51 -14.26 5.41
N GLN A 71 12.91 -15.52 5.39
CA GLN A 71 12.74 -16.38 4.22
C GLN A 71 11.85 -17.57 4.53
N SER A 72 11.06 -17.98 3.54
CA SER A 72 10.44 -19.30 3.46
C SER A 72 11.25 -20.23 2.55
N GLU A 73 10.76 -21.41 2.26
CA GLU A 73 11.37 -22.31 1.28
C GLU A 73 11.52 -21.66 -0.10
N ASN A 74 10.52 -20.87 -0.53
CA ASN A 74 10.40 -20.38 -1.89
C ASN A 74 10.55 -18.87 -2.04
N ARG A 75 10.45 -18.09 -0.96
CA ARG A 75 10.34 -16.63 -1.01
C ARG A 75 11.14 -15.92 0.06
N HIS A 76 11.46 -14.66 -0.24
CA HIS A 76 11.96 -13.67 0.70
C HIS A 76 10.83 -12.70 1.05
N TYR A 77 10.52 -12.55 2.33
CA TYR A 77 9.47 -11.67 2.83
C TYR A 77 10.06 -10.43 3.51
N ALA A 78 9.58 -9.26 3.12
CA ALA A 78 9.68 -8.05 3.93
C ALA A 78 8.36 -7.90 4.71
N HIS A 79 8.46 -7.82 6.01
CA HIS A 79 7.32 -7.87 6.91
C HIS A 79 7.22 -6.58 7.71
N VAL A 80 6.04 -5.97 7.71
CA VAL A 80 5.71 -4.76 8.46
C VAL A 80 4.84 -5.14 9.65
N ASP A 81 5.29 -4.79 10.85
CA ASP A 81 4.51 -4.89 12.08
C ASP A 81 4.15 -3.49 12.57
N CYS A 82 2.86 -3.23 12.75
CA CYS A 82 2.33 -1.96 13.24
C CYS A 82 1.83 -2.19 14.69
N PRO A 83 2.48 -1.62 15.71
CA PRO A 83 2.24 -1.98 17.10
C PRO A 83 0.86 -1.58 17.61
N GLY A 84 0.30 -0.49 17.11
CA GLY A 84 -0.98 0.04 17.57
C GLY A 84 -2.03 0.13 16.47
N HIS A 85 -3.31 0.19 16.88
CA HIS A 85 -4.42 0.37 15.94
C HIS A 85 -4.32 1.69 15.17
N ALA A 86 -4.05 2.79 15.86
CA ALA A 86 -3.91 4.10 15.22
C ALA A 86 -2.76 4.14 14.22
N ASP A 87 -1.62 3.55 14.58
CA ASP A 87 -0.45 3.45 13.69
C ASP A 87 -0.74 2.56 12.48
N TYR A 88 -1.44 1.46 12.69
CA TYR A 88 -1.87 0.59 11.59
C TYR A 88 -2.74 1.35 10.58
N VAL A 89 -3.80 2.02 11.05
CA VAL A 89 -4.72 2.79 10.20
C VAL A 89 -3.97 3.85 9.41
N LYS A 90 -3.14 4.64 10.08
CA LYS A 90 -2.31 5.68 9.49
C LYS A 90 -1.39 5.12 8.41
N ASN A 91 -0.65 4.07 8.72
CA ASN A 91 0.33 3.48 7.81
C ASN A 91 -0.32 2.85 6.57
N MET A 92 -1.48 2.24 6.73
CA MET A 92 -2.24 1.68 5.62
C MET A 92 -2.75 2.78 4.67
N ILE A 93 -3.31 3.85 5.19
CA ILE A 93 -3.85 4.96 4.38
C ILE A 93 -2.72 5.73 3.69
N THR A 94 -1.64 6.04 4.39
CA THR A 94 -0.52 6.82 3.84
C THR A 94 0.37 6.02 2.87
N GLY A 95 0.24 4.70 2.85
CA GLY A 95 1.05 3.82 2.04
C GLY A 95 2.43 3.48 2.64
N ALA A 96 2.67 3.85 3.90
CA ALA A 96 3.89 3.46 4.60
C ALA A 96 3.97 1.94 4.81
N ALA A 97 2.82 1.27 4.92
CA ALA A 97 2.71 -0.17 4.97
C ALA A 97 2.02 -0.69 3.70
N GLN A 98 2.78 -0.88 2.63
CA GLN A 98 2.29 -1.53 1.42
C GLN A 98 2.44 -3.04 1.56
N MET A 99 1.36 -3.77 1.30
CA MET A 99 1.30 -5.23 1.44
C MET A 99 0.78 -5.90 0.18
N ASP A 100 1.49 -6.93 -0.27
CA ASP A 100 1.02 -7.86 -1.32
C ASP A 100 0.07 -8.90 -0.74
N GLY A 101 0.14 -9.10 0.57
CA GLY A 101 -0.76 -9.91 1.36
C GLY A 101 -0.62 -9.56 2.85
N ALA A 102 -1.62 -9.89 3.63
CA ALA A 102 -1.62 -9.67 5.07
C ALA A 102 -1.81 -10.97 5.85
N ILE A 103 -1.23 -11.04 7.04
CA ILE A 103 -1.47 -12.10 8.01
C ILE A 103 -2.42 -11.55 9.06
N LEU A 104 -3.65 -12.05 9.07
CA LEU A 104 -4.64 -11.73 10.09
C LEU A 104 -4.40 -12.61 11.32
N VAL A 105 -4.06 -11.98 12.43
CA VAL A 105 -3.81 -12.67 13.70
C VAL A 105 -5.04 -12.51 14.60
N VAL A 106 -5.67 -13.61 14.95
CA VAL A 106 -6.84 -13.66 15.83
C VAL A 106 -6.57 -14.62 16.98
N SER A 107 -6.86 -14.20 18.20
CA SER A 107 -6.80 -15.07 19.36
C SER A 107 -7.89 -16.16 19.29
N ALA A 108 -7.50 -17.42 19.36
CA ALA A 108 -8.45 -18.53 19.41
C ALA A 108 -9.33 -18.49 20.67
N ALA A 109 -8.82 -17.87 21.75
CA ALA A 109 -9.56 -17.74 23.00
C ALA A 109 -10.64 -16.64 22.96
N ASP A 110 -10.38 -15.56 22.23
CA ASP A 110 -11.26 -14.38 22.21
C ASP A 110 -12.14 -14.30 20.94
N GLY A 111 -11.66 -14.90 19.84
CA GLY A 111 -12.29 -14.75 18.52
C GLY A 111 -12.12 -13.37 17.91
N PRO A 112 -12.82 -13.08 16.79
CA PRO A 112 -12.77 -11.78 16.17
C PRO A 112 -13.29 -10.66 17.09
N MET A 113 -12.51 -9.60 17.23
CA MET A 113 -12.77 -8.44 18.07
C MET A 113 -13.03 -7.19 17.21
N PRO A 114 -13.47 -6.05 17.78
CA PRO A 114 -13.78 -4.86 16.98
C PRO A 114 -12.65 -4.40 16.04
N GLN A 115 -11.41 -4.35 16.51
CA GLN A 115 -10.29 -3.96 15.66
C GLN A 115 -9.99 -5.00 14.56
N THR A 116 -10.30 -6.27 14.77
CA THR A 116 -10.22 -7.30 13.72
C THR A 116 -11.07 -6.92 12.53
N ARG A 117 -12.32 -6.52 12.79
CA ARG A 117 -13.28 -6.08 11.77
C ARG A 117 -12.80 -4.83 11.03
N GLU A 118 -12.35 -3.83 11.78
CA GLU A 118 -11.85 -2.57 11.22
C GLU A 118 -10.60 -2.80 10.35
N HIS A 119 -9.69 -3.66 10.79
CA HIS A 119 -8.47 -3.97 10.03
C HIS A 119 -8.77 -4.71 8.72
N ILE A 120 -9.71 -5.64 8.71
CA ILE A 120 -10.13 -6.34 7.48
C ILE A 120 -10.79 -5.35 6.52
N LEU A 121 -11.71 -4.52 7.01
CA LEU A 121 -12.38 -3.51 6.21
C LEU A 121 -11.36 -2.55 5.57
N LEU A 122 -10.45 -2.02 6.38
CA LEU A 122 -9.41 -1.10 5.89
C LEU A 122 -8.49 -1.78 4.88
N ALA A 123 -8.05 -3.00 5.14
CA ALA A 123 -7.25 -3.77 4.20
C ALA A 123 -7.94 -3.89 2.83
N ARG A 124 -9.26 -4.12 2.82
CA ARG A 124 -10.06 -4.14 1.59
C ARG A 124 -10.06 -2.79 0.88
N GLN A 125 -10.27 -1.71 1.63
CA GLN A 125 -10.38 -0.35 1.09
C GLN A 125 -9.06 0.20 0.53
N VAL A 126 -7.94 -0.14 1.15
CA VAL A 126 -6.60 0.27 0.65
C VAL A 126 -6.02 -0.69 -0.38
N GLY A 127 -6.73 -1.76 -0.73
CA GLY A 127 -6.36 -2.66 -1.81
C GLY A 127 -5.39 -3.77 -1.44
N VAL A 128 -5.32 -4.22 -0.20
CA VAL A 128 -4.61 -5.46 0.15
C VAL A 128 -5.32 -6.64 -0.50
N PRO A 129 -4.67 -7.37 -1.42
CA PRO A 129 -5.38 -8.32 -2.27
C PRO A 129 -5.67 -9.67 -1.61
N PHE A 130 -4.84 -10.10 -0.67
CA PHE A 130 -4.93 -11.44 -0.06
C PHE A 130 -4.70 -11.38 1.44
N ILE A 131 -5.47 -12.19 2.18
CA ILE A 131 -5.32 -12.38 3.62
C ILE A 131 -5.13 -13.86 3.91
N VAL A 132 -4.17 -14.17 4.77
CA VAL A 132 -3.97 -15.49 5.38
C VAL A 132 -4.22 -15.34 6.86
N VAL A 133 -4.88 -16.31 7.49
CA VAL A 133 -5.25 -16.25 8.91
C VAL A 133 -4.32 -17.11 9.76
N TYR A 134 -3.86 -16.55 10.87
CA TYR A 134 -3.19 -17.29 11.93
C TYR A 134 -4.03 -17.20 13.21
N MET A 135 -4.69 -18.31 13.57
CA MET A 135 -5.40 -18.46 14.85
C MET A 135 -4.39 -18.70 15.96
N ASN A 136 -4.07 -17.61 16.65
CA ASN A 136 -3.05 -17.61 17.70
C ASN A 136 -3.62 -18.02 19.06
N LYS A 137 -2.73 -18.29 20.01
CA LYS A 137 -3.08 -18.68 21.38
C LYS A 137 -3.95 -19.92 21.46
N ALA A 138 -3.83 -20.82 20.50
CA ALA A 138 -4.58 -22.07 20.45
C ALA A 138 -4.22 -23.04 21.59
N ASP A 139 -3.04 -22.87 22.20
CA ASP A 139 -2.61 -23.58 23.43
C ASP A 139 -3.47 -23.24 24.65
N MET A 140 -4.21 -22.14 24.64
CA MET A 140 -5.12 -21.73 25.71
C MET A 140 -6.53 -22.32 25.55
N VAL A 141 -6.82 -23.02 24.47
CA VAL A 141 -8.13 -23.61 24.17
C VAL A 141 -8.05 -25.10 24.06
N ASP A 142 -8.71 -25.79 24.99
CA ASP A 142 -8.72 -27.25 25.06
C ASP A 142 -9.84 -27.91 24.25
N ASP A 143 -10.84 -27.12 23.85
CA ASP A 143 -12.03 -27.59 23.15
C ASP A 143 -11.91 -27.38 21.63
N ALA A 144 -11.86 -28.48 20.88
CA ALA A 144 -11.78 -28.46 19.43
C ALA A 144 -13.01 -27.82 18.76
N GLU A 145 -14.18 -27.89 19.37
CA GLU A 145 -15.41 -27.28 18.84
C GLU A 145 -15.34 -25.76 18.92
N LEU A 146 -14.69 -25.20 19.96
CA LEU A 146 -14.46 -23.75 20.06
C LEU A 146 -13.49 -23.27 18.99
N LEU A 147 -12.46 -24.03 18.66
CA LEU A 147 -11.53 -23.69 17.57
C LEU A 147 -12.25 -23.67 16.23
N GLU A 148 -13.10 -24.65 15.95
CA GLU A 148 -13.91 -24.71 14.73
C GLU A 148 -14.89 -23.53 14.63
N LEU A 149 -15.51 -23.15 15.76
CA LEU A 149 -16.42 -22.02 15.82
C LEU A 149 -15.71 -20.69 15.49
N VAL A 150 -14.55 -20.44 16.08
CA VAL A 150 -13.75 -19.23 15.82
C VAL A 150 -13.30 -19.21 14.37
N GLU A 151 -12.86 -20.33 13.81
CA GLU A 151 -12.51 -20.41 12.38
C GLU A 151 -13.70 -20.05 11.49
N LEU A 152 -14.89 -20.56 11.79
CA LEU A 152 -16.12 -20.25 11.05
C LEU A 152 -16.45 -18.76 11.12
N GLU A 153 -16.38 -18.16 12.28
CA GLU A 153 -16.61 -16.72 12.47
C GLU A 153 -15.64 -15.87 11.66
N GLU A 154 -14.37 -16.24 11.61
CA GLU A 154 -13.36 -15.56 10.81
C GLU A 154 -13.65 -15.65 9.31
N ARG A 155 -14.02 -16.83 8.81
CA ARG A 155 -14.38 -17.04 7.42
C ARG A 155 -15.62 -16.25 7.00
N GLU A 156 -16.64 -16.20 7.86
CA GLU A 156 -17.84 -15.40 7.63
C GLU A 156 -17.50 -13.90 7.60
N LEU A 157 -16.64 -13.44 8.51
CA LEU A 157 -16.20 -12.06 8.57
C LEU A 157 -15.41 -11.65 7.33
N LEU A 158 -14.50 -12.49 6.86
CA LEU A 158 -13.75 -12.26 5.61
C LEU A 158 -14.68 -12.17 4.41
N THR A 159 -15.66 -13.07 4.32
CA THR A 159 -16.67 -13.08 3.25
C THR A 159 -17.51 -11.82 3.27
N LEU A 160 -17.91 -11.34 4.47
CA LEU A 160 -18.65 -10.10 4.65
C LEU A 160 -17.93 -8.90 4.04
N TYR A 161 -16.61 -8.84 4.18
CA TYR A 161 -15.75 -7.78 3.61
C TYR A 161 -15.19 -8.12 2.23
N LYS A 162 -15.79 -9.09 1.53
CA LYS A 162 -15.49 -9.46 0.14
C LYS A 162 -14.10 -10.06 -0.09
N PHE A 163 -13.54 -10.70 0.92
CA PHE A 163 -12.45 -11.64 0.74
C PHE A 163 -13.02 -13.06 0.58
N PRO A 164 -12.31 -13.97 -0.12
CA PRO A 164 -12.81 -15.35 -0.32
C PRO A 164 -12.63 -16.17 0.96
N GLY A 165 -13.53 -16.00 1.94
CA GLY A 165 -13.44 -16.59 3.27
C GLY A 165 -13.37 -18.12 3.27
N ASP A 166 -14.05 -18.79 2.35
CA ASP A 166 -14.03 -20.25 2.26
C ASP A 166 -12.68 -20.80 1.77
N ASP A 167 -12.00 -20.05 0.89
CA ASP A 167 -10.71 -20.46 0.31
C ASP A 167 -9.50 -19.96 1.11
N THR A 168 -9.72 -19.03 2.04
CA THR A 168 -8.64 -18.44 2.84
C THR A 168 -7.96 -19.49 3.72
N PRO A 169 -6.63 -19.65 3.65
CA PRO A 169 -5.90 -20.52 4.55
C PRO A 169 -6.01 -20.05 6.01
N VAL A 170 -6.35 -20.97 6.91
CA VAL A 170 -6.36 -20.73 8.35
C VAL A 170 -5.37 -21.69 9.01
N VAL A 171 -4.35 -21.15 9.65
CA VAL A 171 -3.34 -21.91 10.39
C VAL A 171 -3.57 -21.72 11.87
N ILE A 172 -3.64 -22.82 12.61
CA ILE A 172 -3.87 -22.85 14.05
C ILE A 172 -2.55 -23.06 14.77
N GLY A 173 -2.23 -22.21 15.73
CA GLY A 173 -0.97 -22.31 16.45
C GLY A 173 -0.86 -21.40 17.66
N SER A 174 0.34 -21.36 18.22
CA SER A 174 0.74 -20.48 19.30
C SER A 174 2.08 -19.84 18.95
N ALA A 175 2.08 -18.56 18.67
CA ALA A 175 3.29 -17.81 18.38
C ALA A 175 4.28 -17.81 19.55
N LEU A 176 3.77 -17.76 20.79
CA LEU A 176 4.60 -17.84 21.98
C LEU A 176 5.31 -19.18 22.10
N LYS A 177 4.60 -20.28 21.89
CA LYS A 177 5.18 -21.62 21.88
C LYS A 177 6.23 -21.79 20.79
N ALA A 178 5.97 -21.27 19.60
CA ALA A 178 6.94 -21.27 18.50
C ALA A 178 8.20 -20.46 18.85
N LEU A 179 8.02 -19.30 19.46
CA LEU A 179 9.12 -18.44 19.89
C LEU A 179 10.00 -19.11 20.95
N GLU A 180 9.40 -19.90 21.85
CA GLU A 180 10.08 -20.70 22.87
C GLU A 180 10.76 -21.96 22.31
N GLY A 181 10.56 -22.28 21.04
CA GLY A 181 11.14 -23.45 20.39
C GLY A 181 10.36 -24.76 20.58
N ASP A 182 9.10 -24.68 21.00
CA ASP A 182 8.23 -25.85 21.15
C ASP A 182 8.03 -26.56 19.81
N THR A 183 8.27 -27.86 19.77
CA THR A 183 8.21 -28.69 18.57
C THR A 183 6.86 -29.36 18.33
N SER A 184 5.87 -29.14 19.21
CA SER A 184 4.50 -29.62 19.02
C SER A 184 3.84 -28.92 17.83
N GLU A 185 2.73 -29.45 17.35
CA GLU A 185 2.01 -28.89 16.18
C GLU A 185 1.63 -27.42 16.33
N LEU A 186 1.33 -26.96 17.55
CA LEU A 186 0.97 -25.54 17.81
C LEU A 186 2.19 -24.62 17.90
N GLY A 187 3.39 -25.16 18.05
CA GLY A 187 4.64 -24.38 18.13
C GLY A 187 5.30 -24.13 16.77
N VAL A 188 6.59 -24.45 16.68
CA VAL A 188 7.40 -24.25 15.47
C VAL A 188 6.76 -24.79 14.19
N PRO A 189 6.16 -26.02 14.17
CA PRO A 189 5.49 -26.50 12.97
C PRO A 189 4.35 -25.60 12.46
N SER A 190 3.63 -24.91 13.34
CA SER A 190 2.57 -23.99 12.93
C SER A 190 3.11 -22.77 12.14
N VAL A 191 4.29 -22.29 12.49
CA VAL A 191 4.96 -21.21 11.77
C VAL A 191 5.35 -21.65 10.36
N TRP A 192 5.87 -22.86 10.21
CA TRP A 192 6.17 -23.43 8.88
C TRP A 192 4.92 -23.68 8.05
N LYS A 193 3.81 -24.07 8.65
CA LYS A 193 2.51 -24.18 7.98
C LYS A 193 2.02 -22.82 7.50
N LEU A 194 2.19 -21.76 8.32
CA LEU A 194 1.85 -20.39 7.92
C LEU A 194 2.68 -19.95 6.72
N LEU A 195 3.99 -20.16 6.74
CA LEU A 195 4.86 -19.80 5.61
C LEU A 195 4.51 -20.58 4.34
N ALA A 196 4.19 -21.87 4.45
CA ALA A 196 3.73 -22.68 3.32
C ALA A 196 2.41 -22.17 2.75
N ALA A 197 1.47 -21.76 3.61
CA ALA A 197 0.20 -21.16 3.20
C ALA A 197 0.41 -19.81 2.50
N MET A 198 1.31 -18.97 3.01
CA MET A 198 1.68 -17.70 2.36
C MET A 198 2.30 -17.94 0.99
N ASP A 199 3.23 -18.86 0.88
CA ASP A 199 3.91 -19.19 -0.38
C ASP A 199 2.93 -19.69 -1.46
N SER A 200 1.91 -20.45 -1.09
CA SER A 200 0.96 -21.04 -2.02
C SER A 200 -0.25 -20.16 -2.34
N TYR A 201 -0.70 -19.36 -1.39
CA TYR A 201 -1.95 -18.59 -1.51
C TYR A 201 -1.75 -17.15 -1.95
N ILE A 202 -0.70 -16.47 -1.47
CA ILE A 202 -0.38 -15.12 -1.92
C ILE A 202 0.38 -15.23 -3.24
N PRO A 203 -0.18 -14.75 -4.38
CA PRO A 203 0.53 -14.81 -5.65
C PRO A 203 1.74 -13.88 -5.64
N MET A 204 2.70 -14.16 -6.52
CA MET A 204 3.81 -13.24 -6.73
C MET A 204 3.28 -11.90 -7.23
N PRO A 205 3.72 -10.78 -6.62
CA PRO A 205 3.31 -9.46 -7.08
C PRO A 205 3.83 -9.22 -8.51
N GLU A 206 3.02 -8.55 -9.30
CA GLU A 206 3.41 -8.13 -10.64
C GLU A 206 4.54 -7.09 -10.54
N ARG A 207 5.63 -7.30 -11.27
CA ARG A 207 6.73 -6.33 -11.28
C ARG A 207 6.27 -5.03 -11.94
N PRO A 208 6.69 -3.84 -11.46
CA PRO A 208 6.31 -2.57 -12.08
C PRO A 208 6.57 -2.50 -13.59
N VAL A 209 7.65 -3.12 -14.07
CA VAL A 209 7.99 -3.16 -15.51
C VAL A 209 7.01 -3.95 -16.38
N ASP A 210 6.27 -4.90 -15.81
CA ASP A 210 5.32 -5.75 -16.53
C ASP A 210 3.90 -5.14 -16.59
N ARG A 211 3.68 -4.02 -15.90
CA ARG A 211 2.42 -3.27 -15.92
C ARG A 211 2.37 -2.30 -17.11
N PRO A 212 1.18 -1.84 -17.53
CA PRO A 212 1.07 -0.84 -18.58
C PRO A 212 1.85 0.44 -18.26
N PHE A 213 2.57 0.96 -19.24
CA PHE A 213 3.40 2.16 -19.11
C PHE A 213 2.64 3.35 -18.54
N LEU A 214 3.25 4.05 -17.56
CA LEU A 214 2.77 5.30 -17.02
C LEU A 214 3.94 6.17 -16.54
N LEU A 215 3.96 7.41 -17.02
CA LEU A 215 4.92 8.45 -16.63
C LEU A 215 4.16 9.67 -16.11
N PRO A 216 4.23 10.01 -14.82
CA PRO A 216 3.76 11.30 -14.33
C PRO A 216 4.64 12.43 -14.88
N ILE A 217 4.03 13.42 -15.54
CA ILE A 217 4.75 14.53 -16.16
C ILE A 217 5.14 15.56 -15.10
N GLU A 218 6.44 15.81 -14.96
CA GLU A 218 7.01 16.82 -14.06
C GLU A 218 7.24 18.15 -14.76
N ASP A 219 7.97 18.14 -15.89
CA ASP A 219 8.29 19.32 -16.67
C ASP A 219 8.06 19.12 -18.15
N VAL A 220 7.86 20.23 -18.86
CA VAL A 220 7.65 20.27 -20.31
C VAL A 220 8.59 21.28 -20.94
N PHE A 221 9.34 20.84 -21.94
CA PHE A 221 10.30 21.67 -22.66
C PHE A 221 10.02 21.64 -24.16
N SER A 222 10.33 22.74 -24.82
CA SER A 222 10.40 22.81 -26.28
C SER A 222 11.85 22.82 -26.72
N ILE A 223 12.24 21.87 -27.55
CA ILE A 223 13.60 21.80 -28.12
C ILE A 223 13.52 22.16 -29.59
N SER A 224 14.27 23.23 -29.99
CA SER A 224 14.34 23.66 -31.36
C SER A 224 14.78 22.52 -32.29
N GLY A 225 14.01 22.26 -33.34
CA GLY A 225 14.27 21.20 -34.30
C GLY A 225 13.90 19.79 -33.87
N ARG A 226 13.47 19.58 -32.61
CA ARG A 226 13.09 18.24 -32.08
C ARG A 226 11.64 18.15 -31.62
N GLY A 227 11.02 19.26 -31.19
CA GLY A 227 9.66 19.29 -30.72
C GLY A 227 9.53 19.38 -29.20
N THR A 228 8.46 18.85 -28.67
CA THR A 228 8.13 18.90 -27.24
C THR A 228 8.69 17.68 -26.52
N VAL A 229 9.35 17.93 -25.38
CA VAL A 229 9.89 16.90 -24.47
C VAL A 229 9.17 17.02 -23.14
N VAL A 230 8.66 15.90 -22.63
CA VAL A 230 8.15 15.77 -21.28
C VAL A 230 9.12 14.98 -20.43
N THR A 231 9.32 15.40 -19.19
CA THR A 231 10.24 14.74 -18.26
C THR A 231 9.51 14.20 -17.05
N GLY A 232 10.05 13.16 -16.47
CA GLY A 232 9.57 12.56 -15.24
C GLY A 232 10.22 11.22 -14.95
N ARG A 233 9.78 10.60 -13.87
CA ARG A 233 10.17 9.26 -13.50
C ARG A 233 9.08 8.28 -13.92
N ILE A 234 9.45 7.25 -14.68
CA ILE A 234 8.51 6.21 -15.07
C ILE A 234 8.04 5.46 -13.82
N GLU A 235 6.74 5.51 -13.56
CA GLU A 235 6.11 4.86 -12.40
C GLU A 235 5.98 3.36 -12.62
N ARG A 236 5.62 2.95 -13.83
CA ARG A 236 5.41 1.55 -14.22
C ARG A 236 5.55 1.35 -15.72
N GLY A 237 5.81 0.10 -16.11
CA GLY A 237 5.85 -0.32 -17.50
C GLY A 237 7.13 0.05 -18.24
N ILE A 238 7.06 -0.12 -19.54
CA ILE A 238 8.13 0.17 -20.50
C ILE A 238 7.53 0.97 -21.65
N VAL A 239 8.23 2.03 -22.06
CA VAL A 239 7.92 2.77 -23.27
C VAL A 239 9.06 2.63 -24.26
N LYS A 240 8.73 2.35 -25.53
CA LYS A 240 9.68 2.24 -26.64
C LYS A 240 9.50 3.36 -27.64
N VAL A 241 10.58 3.71 -28.31
CA VAL A 241 10.53 4.63 -29.46
C VAL A 241 9.56 4.09 -30.51
N SER A 242 8.77 4.96 -31.09
CA SER A 242 7.71 4.69 -32.09
C SER A 242 6.40 4.15 -31.52
N GLU A 243 6.27 3.92 -30.22
CA GLU A 243 5.01 3.52 -29.61
C GLU A 243 4.03 4.71 -29.48
N GLU A 244 2.75 4.41 -29.70
CA GLU A 244 1.67 5.33 -29.41
C GLU A 244 1.45 5.42 -27.89
N VAL A 245 1.24 6.64 -27.42
CA VAL A 245 0.96 6.95 -26.02
C VAL A 245 -0.22 7.92 -25.90
N GLU A 246 -0.86 7.96 -24.74
CA GLU A 246 -1.90 8.93 -24.39
C GLU A 246 -1.40 9.94 -23.36
N ILE A 247 -1.89 11.16 -23.48
CA ILE A 247 -1.74 12.21 -22.47
C ILE A 247 -3.07 12.35 -21.75
N VAL A 248 -3.10 12.04 -20.46
CA VAL A 248 -4.33 11.92 -19.65
C VAL A 248 -4.28 12.83 -18.44
N GLY A 249 -5.40 13.46 -18.16
CA GLY A 249 -5.63 14.33 -16.99
C GLY A 249 -5.72 15.82 -17.35
N ILE A 250 -6.37 16.57 -16.50
CA ILE A 250 -6.57 18.03 -16.55
C ILE A 250 -7.35 18.48 -17.79
N ARG A 251 -6.93 18.07 -18.96
CA ARG A 251 -7.52 18.39 -20.28
C ARG A 251 -8.11 17.13 -20.93
N ALA A 252 -8.74 17.31 -22.07
CA ALA A 252 -9.20 16.19 -22.89
C ALA A 252 -8.01 15.27 -23.24
N THR A 253 -8.23 13.96 -23.15
CA THR A 253 -7.23 12.95 -23.50
C THR A 253 -6.83 13.07 -24.97
N THR A 254 -5.53 13.08 -25.23
CA THR A 254 -4.96 13.12 -26.57
C THR A 254 -3.99 11.96 -26.79
N LYS A 255 -3.84 11.56 -28.04
CA LYS A 255 -2.87 10.56 -28.47
C LYS A 255 -1.68 11.20 -29.16
N THR A 256 -0.52 10.65 -28.96
CA THR A 256 0.72 11.03 -29.64
C THR A 256 1.64 9.83 -29.76
N THR A 257 2.79 10.04 -30.37
CA THR A 257 3.80 8.99 -30.54
C THR A 257 5.09 9.38 -29.81
N CYS A 258 5.67 8.46 -29.07
CA CYS A 258 7.00 8.59 -28.52
C CYS A 258 8.02 8.52 -29.65
N THR A 259 8.72 9.61 -29.96
CA THR A 259 9.73 9.66 -31.01
C THR A 259 11.16 9.57 -30.50
N GLY A 260 11.34 9.62 -29.20
CA GLY A 260 12.65 9.47 -28.58
C GLY A 260 12.54 9.35 -27.07
N VAL A 261 13.51 8.64 -26.48
CA VAL A 261 13.69 8.49 -25.04
C VAL A 261 15.10 8.92 -24.71
N GLU A 262 15.25 9.86 -23.77
CA GLU A 262 16.55 10.35 -23.32
C GLU A 262 16.74 10.17 -21.82
N MET A 263 17.92 9.73 -21.42
CA MET A 263 18.36 9.64 -20.03
C MET A 263 19.84 10.01 -19.94
N PHE A 264 20.20 10.93 -19.03
CA PHE A 264 21.58 11.42 -18.89
C PHE A 264 22.22 11.90 -20.22
N ARG A 265 21.43 12.63 -21.03
CA ARG A 265 21.82 13.13 -22.36
C ARG A 265 22.17 12.03 -23.39
N LYS A 266 21.76 10.80 -23.13
CA LYS A 266 21.90 9.66 -24.04
C LYS A 266 20.55 9.27 -24.61
N LEU A 267 20.52 8.96 -25.89
CA LEU A 267 19.35 8.38 -26.54
C LEU A 267 19.25 6.90 -26.18
N LEU A 268 18.02 6.49 -25.83
CA LEU A 268 17.68 5.10 -25.50
C LEU A 268 16.62 4.59 -26.46
N ASP A 269 16.60 3.27 -26.67
CA ASP A 269 15.54 2.60 -27.44
C ASP A 269 14.24 2.48 -26.62
N GLU A 270 14.38 2.40 -25.29
CA GLU A 270 13.26 2.27 -24.36
C GLU A 270 13.57 2.90 -22.99
N GLY A 271 12.51 3.28 -22.29
CA GLY A 271 12.55 3.65 -20.87
C GLY A 271 11.75 2.67 -20.03
N ARG A 272 12.21 2.38 -18.82
CA ARG A 272 11.62 1.40 -17.90
C ARG A 272 11.22 2.01 -16.57
N ALA A 273 10.30 1.36 -15.87
CA ALA A 273 9.89 1.72 -14.51
C ALA A 273 11.11 2.02 -13.62
N GLY A 274 11.10 3.16 -12.97
CA GLY A 274 12.19 3.67 -12.14
C GLY A 274 13.14 4.64 -12.85
N ASP A 275 13.16 4.69 -14.18
CA ASP A 275 14.03 5.59 -14.93
C ASP A 275 13.52 7.03 -14.91
N ASN A 276 14.42 7.98 -14.70
CA ASN A 276 14.16 9.41 -14.95
C ASN A 276 14.50 9.71 -16.41
N VAL A 277 13.48 10.04 -17.19
CA VAL A 277 13.60 10.19 -18.63
C VAL A 277 13.02 11.49 -19.17
N GLY A 278 13.49 11.90 -20.34
CA GLY A 278 12.81 12.84 -21.23
C GLY A 278 12.23 12.08 -22.41
N ILE A 279 10.95 12.30 -22.71
CA ILE A 279 10.26 11.65 -23.83
C ILE A 279 9.86 12.69 -24.85
N LEU A 280 10.33 12.50 -26.11
CA LEU A 280 9.97 13.34 -27.24
C LEU A 280 8.61 12.90 -27.78
N LEU A 281 7.72 13.87 -28.00
CA LEU A 281 6.36 13.66 -28.48
C LEU A 281 6.17 14.24 -29.88
N ARG A 282 5.59 13.44 -30.79
CA ARG A 282 5.32 13.86 -32.17
C ARG A 282 4.14 14.82 -32.23
N GLY A 283 4.32 15.96 -32.90
CA GLY A 283 3.23 16.88 -33.23
C GLY A 283 2.52 17.52 -32.03
N THR A 284 3.09 17.39 -30.84
CA THR A 284 2.56 17.97 -29.61
C THR A 284 3.26 19.29 -29.34
N LYS A 285 2.50 20.35 -29.16
CA LYS A 285 3.04 21.65 -28.76
C LYS A 285 3.23 21.72 -27.25
N ARG A 286 4.14 22.56 -26.79
CA ARG A 286 4.41 22.75 -25.37
C ARG A 286 3.15 23.17 -24.59
N GLU A 287 2.30 24.01 -25.17
CA GLU A 287 1.05 24.49 -24.58
C GLU A 287 -0.07 23.43 -24.52
N ASP A 288 0.08 22.29 -25.20
CA ASP A 288 -0.90 21.21 -25.24
C ASP A 288 -0.73 20.19 -24.10
N VAL A 289 0.39 20.27 -23.39
CA VAL A 289 0.75 19.35 -22.32
C VAL A 289 1.27 20.12 -21.11
N GLU A 290 0.98 19.62 -19.90
CA GLU A 290 1.38 20.29 -18.67
C GLU A 290 1.69 19.34 -17.53
N ARG A 291 2.42 19.84 -16.53
CA ARG A 291 2.66 19.13 -15.27
C ARG A 291 1.35 18.70 -14.63
N GLY A 292 1.30 17.51 -14.11
CA GLY A 292 0.11 16.91 -13.49
C GLY A 292 -0.66 15.96 -14.40
N GLN A 293 -0.45 16.07 -15.71
CA GLN A 293 -0.89 15.02 -16.64
C GLN A 293 0.03 13.80 -16.55
N VAL A 294 -0.44 12.67 -17.05
CA VAL A 294 0.39 11.49 -17.23
C VAL A 294 0.51 11.12 -18.69
N LEU A 295 1.65 10.53 -19.03
CA LEU A 295 1.86 9.85 -20.30
C LEU A 295 1.68 8.36 -20.04
N CYS A 296 0.84 7.68 -20.80
CA CYS A 296 0.54 6.26 -20.54
C CYS A 296 0.28 5.46 -21.80
N LYS A 297 0.24 4.13 -21.63
CA LYS A 297 -0.23 3.23 -22.68
C LYS A 297 -1.68 3.56 -23.03
N PRO A 298 -2.06 3.66 -24.32
CA PRO A 298 -3.42 3.98 -24.71
C PRO A 298 -4.47 3.08 -24.04
N GLY A 299 -5.51 3.72 -23.46
CA GLY A 299 -6.60 3.04 -22.78
C GLY A 299 -6.30 2.46 -21.39
N SER A 300 -5.08 2.61 -20.88
CA SER A 300 -4.66 1.99 -19.63
C SER A 300 -5.09 2.74 -18.36
N VAL A 301 -5.30 4.04 -18.45
CA VAL A 301 -5.82 4.88 -17.36
C VAL A 301 -6.74 5.95 -17.92
N LYS A 302 -7.75 6.34 -17.13
CA LYS A 302 -8.75 7.35 -17.50
C LYS A 302 -8.73 8.52 -16.52
N PRO A 303 -9.14 9.74 -16.97
CA PRO A 303 -9.29 10.87 -16.08
C PRO A 303 -10.59 10.76 -15.28
N HIS A 304 -10.54 11.11 -14.00
CA HIS A 304 -11.69 11.15 -13.11
C HIS A 304 -11.61 12.35 -12.18
N SER A 305 -12.76 12.84 -11.75
CA SER A 305 -12.89 13.98 -10.84
C SER A 305 -13.72 13.67 -9.59
N HIS A 306 -14.53 12.63 -9.60
CA HIS A 306 -15.42 12.28 -8.49
C HIS A 306 -15.11 10.89 -7.95
N PHE A 307 -14.76 10.82 -6.67
CA PHE A 307 -14.34 9.56 -6.04
C PHE A 307 -14.62 9.54 -4.54
N GLU A 308 -14.70 8.33 -3.99
CA GLU A 308 -14.60 8.07 -2.55
C GLU A 308 -13.15 7.79 -2.16
N ALA A 309 -12.75 8.26 -0.98
CA ALA A 309 -11.42 8.02 -0.45
C ALA A 309 -11.45 7.70 1.04
N GLU A 310 -10.51 6.87 1.48
CA GLU A 310 -10.15 6.75 2.88
C GLU A 310 -9.06 7.78 3.18
N VAL A 311 -9.26 8.59 4.21
CA VAL A 311 -8.38 9.71 4.55
C VAL A 311 -7.95 9.64 6.00
N TYR A 312 -6.68 9.89 6.23
CA TYR A 312 -6.12 10.18 7.53
C TYR A 312 -5.82 11.68 7.63
N VAL A 313 -6.38 12.34 8.63
CA VAL A 313 -6.15 13.77 8.90
C VAL A 313 -5.03 13.89 9.92
N LEU A 314 -3.93 14.54 9.55
CA LEU A 314 -2.78 14.72 10.43
C LEU A 314 -3.20 15.41 11.72
N SER A 315 -2.67 14.93 12.84
CA SER A 315 -2.84 15.61 14.13
C SER A 315 -2.06 16.92 14.17
N LYS A 316 -2.36 17.75 15.15
CA LYS A 316 -1.62 19.00 15.39
C LYS A 316 -0.13 18.74 15.59
N GLU A 317 0.20 17.72 16.36
CA GLU A 317 1.57 17.31 16.68
C GLU A 317 2.34 16.86 15.42
N GLU A 318 1.64 16.31 14.45
CA GLU A 318 2.20 15.91 13.15
C GLU A 318 2.31 17.06 12.13
N GLY A 319 1.96 18.26 12.53
CA GLY A 319 1.99 19.44 11.66
C GLY A 319 0.69 19.67 10.89
N GLY A 320 -0.37 18.98 11.25
CA GLY A 320 -1.70 19.11 10.66
C GLY A 320 -2.46 20.36 11.10
N ARG A 321 -3.76 20.38 10.82
CA ARG A 321 -4.66 21.44 11.25
C ARG A 321 -4.79 21.48 12.79
N HIS A 322 -5.09 22.68 13.30
CA HIS A 322 -5.38 22.86 14.73
C HIS A 322 -6.90 22.85 15.02
N THR A 323 -7.70 22.95 13.98
CA THR A 323 -9.17 23.03 14.05
C THR A 323 -9.79 21.96 13.18
N PRO A 324 -11.03 21.54 13.48
CA PRO A 324 -11.75 20.61 12.62
C PRO A 324 -12.07 21.24 11.26
N PHE A 325 -12.37 20.41 10.27
CA PHE A 325 -13.01 20.87 9.05
C PHE A 325 -14.43 20.30 8.92
N PHE A 326 -15.22 20.97 8.11
CA PHE A 326 -16.65 20.71 7.95
C PHE A 326 -16.96 20.33 6.50
N ASN A 327 -18.21 19.97 6.25
CA ASN A 327 -18.69 19.71 4.92
C ASN A 327 -18.40 20.89 3.97
N ASN A 328 -18.15 20.61 2.70
CA ASN A 328 -17.71 21.60 1.69
C ASN A 328 -16.30 22.19 1.91
N TYR A 329 -15.47 21.54 2.73
CA TYR A 329 -14.06 21.85 2.83
C TYR A 329 -13.39 21.77 1.45
N ARG A 330 -12.57 22.76 1.10
CA ARG A 330 -11.96 22.89 -0.25
C ARG A 330 -10.43 23.01 -0.18
N PRO A 331 -9.72 21.95 0.17
CA PRO A 331 -8.26 21.95 0.15
C PRO A 331 -7.69 21.67 -1.24
N GLN A 332 -6.36 21.58 -1.31
CA GLN A 332 -5.64 21.05 -2.45
C GLN A 332 -5.41 19.54 -2.27
N PHE A 333 -5.61 18.79 -3.34
CA PHE A 333 -5.31 17.36 -3.42
C PHE A 333 -4.08 17.17 -4.29
N TYR A 334 -3.00 16.67 -3.69
CA TYR A 334 -1.74 16.44 -4.40
C TYR A 334 -1.71 15.03 -4.97
N PHE A 335 -1.84 14.94 -6.28
CA PHE A 335 -1.75 13.68 -7.02
C PHE A 335 -0.47 13.66 -7.85
N ARG A 336 0.41 12.71 -7.58
CA ARG A 336 1.68 12.50 -8.29
C ARG A 336 2.54 13.77 -8.35
N THR A 337 2.29 14.67 -9.27
CA THR A 337 3.16 15.82 -9.54
C THR A 337 2.46 17.18 -9.43
N THR A 338 1.17 17.24 -9.11
CA THR A 338 0.41 18.51 -9.06
C THR A 338 -0.70 18.52 -8.01
N ASP A 339 -1.01 19.74 -7.54
CA ASP A 339 -2.17 20.01 -6.68
C ASP A 339 -3.41 20.32 -7.54
N VAL A 340 -4.56 19.81 -7.11
CA VAL A 340 -5.87 20.14 -7.70
C VAL A 340 -6.82 20.47 -6.57
N THR A 341 -7.53 21.59 -6.70
CA THR A 341 -8.57 21.97 -5.74
C THR A 341 -9.75 21.00 -5.83
N GLY A 342 -10.25 20.57 -4.69
CA GLY A 342 -11.44 19.72 -4.62
C GLY A 342 -12.30 20.06 -3.42
N SER A 343 -13.59 19.74 -3.51
CA SER A 343 -14.55 19.85 -2.41
C SER A 343 -14.77 18.50 -1.75
N VAL A 344 -14.88 18.54 -0.43
CA VAL A 344 -15.10 17.35 0.41
C VAL A 344 -16.55 17.27 0.82
N GLU A 345 -17.17 16.11 0.62
CA GLU A 345 -18.47 15.75 1.16
C GLU A 345 -18.30 14.68 2.24
N LEU A 346 -18.78 14.99 3.44
CA LEU A 346 -18.71 14.09 4.59
C LEU A 346 -19.85 13.07 4.56
N PRO A 347 -19.66 11.88 5.17
CA PRO A 347 -20.73 10.89 5.31
C PRO A 347 -21.95 11.45 6.04
N GLU A 348 -23.12 10.87 5.80
CA GLU A 348 -24.35 11.21 6.52
C GLU A 348 -24.17 11.06 8.03
N GLY A 349 -24.59 12.07 8.78
CA GLY A 349 -24.47 12.10 10.23
C GLY A 349 -23.12 12.57 10.78
N VAL A 350 -22.15 12.84 9.90
CA VAL A 350 -20.84 13.40 10.29
C VAL A 350 -20.85 14.91 10.02
N GLU A 351 -20.76 15.70 11.10
CA GLU A 351 -20.78 17.18 11.00
C GLU A 351 -19.37 17.77 10.81
N MET A 352 -18.36 17.14 11.43
CA MET A 352 -16.98 17.62 11.41
C MET A 352 -15.98 16.48 11.46
N VAL A 353 -14.76 16.76 11.03
CA VAL A 353 -13.59 15.87 11.12
C VAL A 353 -12.50 16.57 11.92
N MET A 354 -12.04 15.91 12.97
CA MET A 354 -11.01 16.43 13.87
C MET A 354 -9.60 16.06 13.37
N PRO A 355 -8.58 16.88 13.65
CA PRO A 355 -7.20 16.46 13.47
C PRO A 355 -6.91 15.14 14.21
N GLY A 356 -6.27 14.18 13.52
CA GLY A 356 -6.03 12.83 14.03
C GLY A 356 -7.07 11.79 13.66
N ASP A 357 -8.20 12.20 13.09
CA ASP A 357 -9.24 11.27 12.64
C ASP A 357 -8.88 10.57 11.34
N ASN A 358 -9.40 9.37 11.17
CA ASN A 358 -9.52 8.73 9.86
C ASN A 358 -11.00 8.65 9.47
N ILE A 359 -11.27 8.89 8.19
CA ILE A 359 -12.65 8.97 7.70
C ILE A 359 -12.74 8.64 6.22
N LYS A 360 -13.88 8.11 5.82
CA LYS A 360 -14.27 7.97 4.41
C LYS A 360 -14.97 9.24 3.94
N ILE A 361 -14.47 9.83 2.86
CA ILE A 361 -15.02 11.04 2.27
C ILE A 361 -15.33 10.84 0.79
N GLN A 362 -16.20 11.70 0.25
CA GLN A 362 -16.34 11.89 -1.19
C GLN A 362 -15.64 13.18 -1.60
N VAL A 363 -14.98 13.15 -2.74
CA VAL A 363 -14.23 14.30 -3.27
C VAL A 363 -14.68 14.60 -4.69
N MET A 364 -14.90 15.88 -4.97
CA MET A 364 -15.12 16.40 -6.31
C MET A 364 -13.99 17.37 -6.66
N LEU A 365 -13.12 16.97 -7.58
CA LEU A 365 -12.04 17.82 -8.09
C LEU A 365 -12.56 18.82 -9.12
N ILE A 366 -11.93 20.00 -9.20
CA ILE A 366 -12.26 21.01 -10.22
C ILE A 366 -11.76 20.61 -11.62
N ASN A 367 -10.72 19.78 -11.69
CA ASN A 367 -10.19 19.22 -12.93
C ASN A 367 -10.04 17.72 -12.80
N PRO A 368 -10.27 16.94 -13.86
CA PRO A 368 -10.04 15.51 -13.82
C PRO A 368 -8.54 15.19 -13.73
N ILE A 369 -8.23 14.11 -13.04
CA ILE A 369 -6.86 13.58 -12.89
C ILE A 369 -6.84 12.13 -13.40
N ALA A 370 -5.74 11.73 -14.02
CA ALA A 370 -5.49 10.33 -14.34
C ALA A 370 -5.53 9.50 -13.05
N MET A 371 -6.53 8.65 -12.92
CA MET A 371 -6.87 8.04 -11.64
C MET A 371 -7.30 6.60 -11.80
N GLU A 372 -6.95 5.81 -10.82
CA GLU A 372 -7.43 4.43 -10.63
C GLU A 372 -7.62 4.18 -9.14
N GLU A 373 -8.40 3.17 -8.79
CA GLU A 373 -8.56 2.75 -7.41
C GLU A 373 -7.20 2.34 -6.82
N GLY A 374 -6.94 2.71 -5.57
CA GLY A 374 -5.66 2.51 -4.92
C GLY A 374 -4.65 3.64 -5.09
N LEU A 375 -4.93 4.65 -5.92
CA LEU A 375 -4.05 5.82 -6.05
C LEU A 375 -4.04 6.62 -4.75
N ARG A 376 -2.84 6.91 -4.25
CA ARG A 376 -2.64 7.70 -3.04
C ARG A 376 -2.44 9.17 -3.36
N PHE A 377 -2.84 10.02 -2.43
CA PHE A 377 -2.71 11.46 -2.53
C PHE A 377 -2.46 12.10 -1.17
N ALA A 378 -1.93 13.32 -1.19
CA ALA A 378 -1.85 14.16 -0.01
C ALA A 378 -2.92 15.25 -0.05
N ILE A 379 -3.37 15.69 1.12
CA ILE A 379 -4.25 16.85 1.29
C ILE A 379 -3.42 18.00 1.80
N ARG A 380 -3.49 19.15 1.14
CA ARG A 380 -2.63 20.30 1.41
C ARG A 380 -3.45 21.59 1.59
N GLU A 381 -3.02 22.40 2.52
CA GLU A 381 -3.52 23.76 2.77
C GLU A 381 -2.34 24.73 2.83
N GLY A 382 -2.35 25.76 1.97
CA GLY A 382 -1.29 26.76 1.97
C GLY A 382 0.12 26.18 1.78
N GLY A 383 0.25 25.13 0.98
CA GLY A 383 1.52 24.42 0.75
C GLY A 383 1.95 23.46 1.85
N ARG A 384 1.15 23.30 2.90
CA ARG A 384 1.40 22.40 4.03
C ARG A 384 0.53 21.16 3.92
N THR A 385 1.11 19.98 4.12
CA THR A 385 0.36 18.73 4.17
C THR A 385 -0.45 18.65 5.47
N VAL A 386 -1.75 18.45 5.34
CA VAL A 386 -2.70 18.32 6.46
C VAL A 386 -3.38 16.96 6.52
N GLY A 387 -3.20 16.14 5.52
CA GLY A 387 -3.76 14.80 5.48
C GLY A 387 -3.19 13.97 4.33
N ALA A 388 -3.56 12.71 4.31
CA ALA A 388 -3.25 11.76 3.25
C ALA A 388 -4.43 10.84 3.02
N GLY A 389 -4.57 10.33 1.81
CA GLY A 389 -5.65 9.44 1.48
C GLY A 389 -5.33 8.47 0.36
N VAL A 390 -6.26 7.57 0.14
CA VAL A 390 -6.23 6.59 -0.96
C VAL A 390 -7.60 6.58 -1.63
N VAL A 391 -7.60 6.55 -2.96
CA VAL A 391 -8.84 6.42 -3.76
C VAL A 391 -9.40 5.03 -3.55
N ALA A 392 -10.56 4.94 -2.89
CA ALA A 392 -11.24 3.68 -2.60
C ALA A 392 -12.21 3.27 -3.72
N LYS A 393 -12.91 4.24 -4.31
CA LYS A 393 -13.90 3.99 -5.36
C LYS A 393 -14.03 5.20 -6.28
N ILE A 394 -14.06 4.95 -7.57
CA ILE A 394 -14.36 5.99 -8.59
C ILE A 394 -15.87 6.05 -8.80
N LEU A 395 -16.43 7.26 -8.74
CA LEU A 395 -17.88 7.51 -8.80
C LEU A 395 -18.37 8.03 -10.17
N ASP A 396 -17.52 8.71 -10.93
CA ASP A 396 -17.82 9.24 -12.26
C ASP A 396 -17.49 8.25 -13.38
N ILE A 397 -17.99 7.03 -13.27
CA ILE A 397 -17.83 6.01 -14.32
C ILE A 397 -18.75 6.39 -15.49
N LYS A 398 -18.19 6.80 -16.62
CA LYS A 398 -18.84 6.94 -17.91
C LYS A 398 -18.20 6.03 -18.95
#